data_7d589268b49bed78085532cda57b0335
#
_entry.id   7d589268b49bed78085532cda57b0335
#
_cell.length_a   1.000
_cell.length_b   1.000
_cell.length_c   1.000
_cell.angle_alpha   90.00
_cell.angle_beta   90.00
_cell.angle_gamma   90.00
#
_symmetry.space_group_name_H-M   'P 1'
#
loop_
_entity.id
_entity.type
_entity.pdbx_description
1 polymer ?
#
loop_
_entity_poly.entity_id
_entity_poly.type
_entity_poly.pdbx_seq_one_letter_code
_entity_poly.pdbx_strand_id
1 'polypeptide(L)'
;MTKDFGRPPLAAANQELVERRLKELRDAGGVQETLRIEWRGKPIQVEVIDMPVNSLYYNPGTHRIRAQRSHDPVLDRGLDEDAFSDKSQDYLHHLLRALPSDPSKRDPDFDALLESLRDFKQNEPGLITRDGILVNGNTRRAALKDLAEPDIRVGVLPSSCTWDDINRVELALQLRKDHRRDYSYINRLLAIEEQLSLGRTHADIAREFRTTARACEQDQWILTTLRDLVERSRTGGAQLRLLDFEDHQEKLKELHRRWVKESASSQEKADVMKESRLTAIILGFSKTDVRLIEPDFKSRYLDTRLPEAVRSQAPAAPAATVAIPGLNRTVRAADPKVAEARALTDSVLRVKAVEAAGESASLEQVAEAAKTITAVKAAVEEALEPAGKDARVRKRKQAAPDRIVDACHDLEQCVTDLVLSRASRSLDEEIFDEAVLKLRESLHKLAVEAARSIKEPGDGVTWLLDATQKEERA
;
A
#
# COMPACT_ATOMS: atom_id res chain seq x y z
N MET A 1 0.18 -0.12 -22.51
CA MET A 1 1.37 -0.58 -23.28
C MET A 1 2.61 -0.16 -22.53
N THR A 2 3.59 -1.05 -22.40
CA THR A 2 4.89 -0.70 -21.82
C THR A 2 5.53 0.38 -22.70
N LYS A 3 6.08 1.45 -22.09
CA LYS A 3 6.75 2.50 -22.85
C LYS A 3 8.01 1.93 -23.51
N ASP A 4 8.16 2.19 -24.79
CA ASP A 4 9.41 1.92 -25.54
C ASP A 4 10.30 3.16 -25.42
N PHE A 5 11.48 2.99 -24.82
CA PHE A 5 12.46 4.07 -24.66
C PHE A 5 13.50 4.10 -25.78
N GLY A 6 13.37 3.26 -26.80
CA GLY A 6 14.33 3.17 -27.90
C GLY A 6 15.63 2.44 -27.54
N ARG A 7 16.68 2.72 -28.28
CA ARG A 7 18.01 2.09 -28.14
C ARG A 7 19.03 3.09 -27.61
N PRO A 8 19.91 2.68 -26.66
CA PRO A 8 20.95 3.56 -26.14
C PRO A 8 22.04 3.87 -27.19
N PRO A 9 22.76 4.98 -27.02
CA PRO A 9 23.81 5.39 -27.98
C PRO A 9 24.89 4.32 -28.24
N LEU A 10 25.30 3.58 -27.19
CA LEU A 10 26.33 2.53 -27.34
C LEU A 10 25.75 1.15 -27.65
N ALA A 11 24.48 1.05 -28.11
CA ALA A 11 23.83 -0.24 -28.36
C ALA A 11 24.61 -1.16 -29.30
N ALA A 12 25.09 -0.62 -30.43
CA ALA A 12 25.88 -1.39 -31.41
C ALA A 12 27.20 -1.90 -30.84
N ALA A 13 27.95 -1.04 -30.14
CA ALA A 13 29.20 -1.41 -29.49
C ALA A 13 28.97 -2.45 -28.34
N ASN A 14 27.89 -2.30 -27.60
CA ASN A 14 27.51 -3.26 -26.57
C ASN A 14 27.14 -4.62 -27.18
N GLN A 15 26.39 -4.66 -28.28
CA GLN A 15 26.08 -5.92 -28.98
C GLN A 15 27.33 -6.66 -29.42
N GLU A 16 28.28 -5.96 -30.07
CA GLU A 16 29.56 -6.55 -30.49
C GLU A 16 30.37 -7.06 -29.30
N LEU A 17 30.42 -6.28 -28.21
CA LEU A 17 31.14 -6.69 -27.00
C LEU A 17 30.49 -7.92 -26.32
N VAL A 18 29.18 -7.94 -26.23
CA VAL A 18 28.41 -9.07 -25.68
C VAL A 18 28.65 -10.33 -26.52
N GLU A 19 28.54 -10.25 -27.84
CA GLU A 19 28.77 -11.41 -28.72
C GLU A 19 30.19 -11.94 -28.60
N ARG A 20 31.17 -11.05 -28.56
CA ARG A 20 32.58 -11.42 -28.36
C ARG A 20 32.78 -12.12 -27.01
N ARG A 21 32.27 -11.56 -25.91
CA ARG A 21 32.40 -12.16 -24.56
C ARG A 21 31.69 -13.51 -24.46
N LEU A 22 30.50 -13.64 -25.04
CA LEU A 22 29.77 -14.92 -25.09
C LEU A 22 30.55 -15.97 -25.91
N LYS A 23 31.20 -15.56 -27.02
CA LYS A 23 32.03 -16.46 -27.78
C LYS A 23 33.28 -16.88 -27.03
N GLU A 24 34.00 -15.94 -26.42
CA GLU A 24 35.16 -16.21 -25.55
C GLU A 24 34.79 -17.19 -24.43
N LEU A 25 33.62 -17.01 -23.81
CA LEU A 25 33.13 -17.90 -22.75
C LEU A 25 32.91 -19.34 -23.26
N ARG A 26 32.31 -19.50 -24.44
CA ARG A 26 32.06 -20.81 -25.04
C ARG A 26 33.36 -21.49 -25.51
N ASP A 27 34.29 -20.74 -26.05
CA ASP A 27 35.56 -21.23 -26.55
C ASP A 27 36.52 -21.65 -25.39
N ALA A 28 36.36 -21.02 -24.21
CA ALA A 28 37.18 -21.35 -23.03
C ALA A 28 36.85 -22.72 -22.42
N GLY A 29 35.69 -23.28 -22.69
CA GLY A 29 35.23 -24.56 -22.13
C GLY A 29 35.09 -24.54 -20.62
N GLY A 30 34.71 -25.67 -20.03
CA GLY A 30 34.56 -25.83 -18.56
C GLY A 30 33.14 -25.50 -18.05
N VAL A 31 33.01 -25.37 -16.70
CA VAL A 31 31.73 -25.05 -16.07
C VAL A 31 31.48 -23.53 -16.20
N GLN A 32 30.45 -23.18 -16.95
CA GLN A 32 30.08 -21.78 -17.16
C GLN A 32 29.08 -21.34 -16.10
N GLU A 33 29.24 -20.11 -15.62
CA GLU A 33 28.25 -19.50 -14.75
C GLU A 33 26.99 -19.16 -15.57
N THR A 34 25.83 -19.58 -15.07
CA THR A 34 24.52 -19.26 -15.67
C THR A 34 23.58 -18.70 -14.62
N LEU A 35 22.67 -17.82 -15.06
CA LEU A 35 21.59 -17.29 -14.24
C LEU A 35 20.27 -17.85 -14.72
N ARG A 36 19.51 -18.45 -13.80
CA ARG A 36 18.16 -18.94 -14.08
C ARG A 36 17.13 -17.82 -13.97
N ILE A 37 16.44 -17.57 -15.03
CA ILE A 37 15.38 -16.55 -15.13
C ILE A 37 14.08 -17.18 -15.66
N GLU A 38 12.95 -16.49 -15.41
CA GLU A 38 11.68 -16.80 -16.07
C GLU A 38 11.56 -15.93 -17.35
N TRP A 39 11.47 -16.59 -18.49
CA TRP A 39 11.37 -15.98 -19.80
C TRP A 39 10.09 -16.40 -20.49
N ARG A 40 9.14 -15.46 -20.67
CA ARG A 40 7.84 -15.70 -21.33
C ARG A 40 7.12 -16.93 -20.76
N GLY A 41 7.10 -17.07 -19.42
CA GLY A 41 6.45 -18.17 -18.72
C GLY A 41 7.22 -19.49 -18.66
N LYS A 42 8.49 -19.51 -19.12
CA LYS A 42 9.36 -20.69 -19.07
C LYS A 42 10.68 -20.37 -18.38
N PRO A 43 11.19 -21.26 -17.53
CA PRO A 43 12.53 -21.09 -16.96
C PRO A 43 13.58 -21.32 -18.05
N ILE A 44 14.52 -20.38 -18.18
CA ILE A 44 15.71 -20.53 -19.03
C ILE A 44 16.98 -20.24 -18.23
N GLN A 45 18.11 -20.75 -18.71
CA GLN A 45 19.44 -20.38 -18.23
C GLN A 45 20.05 -19.38 -19.20
N VAL A 46 20.58 -18.27 -18.69
CA VAL A 46 21.32 -17.29 -19.47
C VAL A 46 22.78 -17.27 -19.04
N GLU A 47 23.68 -17.16 -20.01
CA GLU A 47 25.11 -17.11 -19.79
C GLU A 47 25.50 -15.80 -19.09
N VAL A 48 26.44 -15.87 -18.14
CA VAL A 48 26.95 -14.73 -17.37
C VAL A 48 28.30 -14.31 -17.94
N ILE A 49 28.45 -13.00 -18.17
CA ILE A 49 29.68 -12.38 -18.67
C ILE A 49 30.04 -11.15 -17.84
N ASP A 50 31.30 -10.72 -17.91
CA ASP A 50 31.71 -9.43 -17.36
C ASP A 50 31.49 -8.33 -18.38
N MET A 51 30.94 -7.18 -17.95
CA MET A 51 30.73 -6.01 -18.82
C MET A 51 31.26 -4.75 -18.13
N PRO A 52 31.89 -3.82 -18.88
CA PRO A 52 32.34 -2.57 -18.28
C PRO A 52 31.17 -1.80 -17.66
N VAL A 53 31.30 -1.38 -16.42
CA VAL A 53 30.25 -0.64 -15.67
C VAL A 53 29.79 0.60 -16.44
N ASN A 54 30.71 1.30 -17.11
CA ASN A 54 30.45 2.55 -17.81
C ASN A 54 29.82 2.36 -19.21
N SER A 55 29.84 1.16 -19.78
CA SER A 55 29.21 0.87 -21.08
C SER A 55 27.70 0.57 -20.97
N LEU A 56 27.22 0.30 -19.75
CA LEU A 56 25.83 -0.09 -19.52
C LEU A 56 24.95 1.13 -19.20
N TYR A 57 23.65 0.96 -19.37
CA TYR A 57 22.62 1.98 -19.12
C TYR A 57 21.64 1.50 -18.05
N TYR A 58 21.23 2.42 -17.17
CA TYR A 58 20.13 2.17 -16.27
C TYR A 58 18.82 2.01 -17.04
N ASN A 59 17.96 1.13 -16.56
CA ASN A 59 16.61 0.98 -17.10
C ASN A 59 15.75 2.21 -16.74
N PRO A 60 15.34 3.04 -17.70
CA PRO A 60 14.52 4.22 -17.43
C PRO A 60 13.10 3.86 -16.97
N GLY A 61 12.65 2.62 -17.25
CA GLY A 61 11.35 2.09 -16.82
C GLY A 61 11.36 1.32 -15.51
N THR A 62 12.51 1.28 -14.80
CA THR A 62 12.62 0.47 -13.58
C THR A 62 11.57 0.84 -12.52
N HIS A 63 10.88 -0.16 -12.01
CA HIS A 63 9.82 0.01 -11.00
C HIS A 63 10.37 0.49 -9.66
N ARG A 64 11.65 0.27 -9.38
CA ARG A 64 12.28 0.56 -8.10
C ARG A 64 12.22 2.03 -7.70
N ILE A 65 12.30 2.94 -8.68
CA ILE A 65 12.39 4.39 -8.47
C ILE A 65 11.22 5.15 -9.11
N ARG A 66 10.16 4.46 -9.50
CA ARG A 66 9.07 5.05 -10.27
C ARG A 66 8.31 6.15 -9.53
N ALA A 67 8.11 5.98 -8.21
CA ALA A 67 7.51 7.01 -7.37
C ALA A 67 8.46 8.21 -7.17
N GLN A 68 9.77 7.93 -7.03
CA GLN A 68 10.80 8.93 -6.80
C GLN A 68 11.04 9.84 -8.02
N ARG A 69 10.72 9.39 -9.23
CA ARG A 69 10.83 10.20 -10.46
C ARG A 69 10.09 11.54 -10.37
N SER A 70 8.98 11.58 -9.62
CA SER A 70 8.22 12.81 -9.37
C SER A 70 8.94 13.85 -8.49
N HIS A 71 10.11 13.51 -7.94
CA HIS A 71 10.90 14.41 -7.09
C HIS A 71 11.34 15.67 -7.84
N ASP A 72 11.81 15.52 -9.09
CA ASP A 72 12.15 16.63 -9.97
C ASP A 72 11.38 16.51 -11.30
N PRO A 73 10.29 17.28 -11.48
CA PRO A 73 9.45 17.21 -12.68
C PRO A 73 10.16 17.67 -13.97
N VAL A 74 11.25 18.45 -13.86
CA VAL A 74 12.01 18.91 -15.04
C VAL A 74 12.91 17.79 -15.52
N LEU A 75 13.64 17.15 -14.63
CA LEU A 75 14.49 16.02 -14.94
C LEU A 75 13.66 14.79 -15.38
N ASP A 76 12.49 14.60 -14.79
CA ASP A 76 11.58 13.51 -15.19
C ASP A 76 11.06 13.67 -16.64
N ARG A 77 10.73 14.89 -17.06
CA ARG A 77 10.38 15.18 -18.45
C ARG A 77 11.56 14.94 -19.40
N GLY A 78 12.76 15.39 -19.03
CA GLY A 78 13.96 15.12 -19.81
C GLY A 78 14.24 13.62 -19.97
N LEU A 79 14.00 12.83 -18.91
CA LEU A 79 14.09 11.37 -18.96
C LEU A 79 13.04 10.75 -19.90
N ASP A 80 11.87 11.36 -20.02
CA ASP A 80 10.82 10.89 -20.93
C ASP A 80 11.10 11.28 -22.41
N GLU A 81 11.85 12.35 -22.66
CA GLU A 81 12.24 12.82 -23.99
C GLU A 81 13.49 12.08 -24.52
N ASP A 82 14.52 11.94 -23.70
CA ASP A 82 15.76 11.21 -24.03
C ASP A 82 16.28 10.46 -22.79
N ALA A 83 15.83 9.21 -22.68
CA ALA A 83 16.12 8.34 -21.53
C ALA A 83 17.60 7.96 -21.39
N PHE A 84 18.37 8.05 -22.46
CA PHE A 84 19.77 7.57 -22.52
C PHE A 84 20.79 8.71 -22.58
N SER A 85 20.34 9.98 -22.54
CA SER A 85 21.26 11.11 -22.37
C SER A 85 22.02 11.03 -21.04
N ASP A 86 23.20 11.59 -20.96
CA ASP A 86 24.01 11.62 -19.74
C ASP A 86 23.22 12.23 -18.57
N LYS A 87 22.48 13.30 -18.82
CA LYS A 87 21.65 13.96 -17.83
C LYS A 87 20.55 13.05 -17.26
N SER A 88 19.89 12.29 -18.11
CA SER A 88 18.87 11.32 -17.70
C SER A 88 19.46 10.16 -16.94
N GLN A 89 20.61 9.65 -17.37
CA GLN A 89 21.32 8.57 -16.69
C GLN A 89 21.89 8.99 -15.34
N ASP A 90 22.35 10.23 -15.20
CA ASP A 90 22.80 10.80 -13.93
C ASP A 90 21.62 11.01 -12.97
N TYR A 91 20.45 11.40 -13.47
CA TYR A 91 19.23 11.49 -12.67
C TYR A 91 18.79 10.11 -12.17
N LEU A 92 18.79 9.09 -13.02
CA LEU A 92 18.52 7.70 -12.60
C LEU A 92 19.53 7.22 -11.56
N HIS A 93 20.83 7.53 -11.75
CA HIS A 93 21.87 7.22 -10.78
C HIS A 93 21.61 7.87 -9.42
N HIS A 94 21.22 9.14 -9.41
CA HIS A 94 20.84 9.86 -8.18
C HIS A 94 19.68 9.17 -7.46
N LEU A 95 18.58 8.87 -8.16
CA LEU A 95 17.40 8.24 -7.58
C LEU A 95 17.67 6.83 -7.02
N LEU A 96 18.56 6.06 -7.66
CA LEU A 96 18.94 4.72 -7.19
C LEU A 96 19.73 4.71 -5.87
N ARG A 97 20.35 5.85 -5.53
CA ARG A 97 21.12 6.05 -4.29
C ARG A 97 20.29 6.72 -3.20
N ALA A 98 19.18 7.32 -3.57
CA ALA A 98 18.36 8.13 -2.70
C ALA A 98 17.41 7.29 -1.84
N LEU A 99 17.09 7.80 -0.65
CA LEU A 99 16.07 7.22 0.21
C LEU A 99 14.69 7.29 -0.48
N PRO A 100 13.94 6.19 -0.59
CA PRO A 100 12.66 6.17 -1.33
C PRO A 100 11.61 7.16 -0.83
N SER A 101 11.55 7.41 0.48
CA SER A 101 10.61 8.36 1.09
C SER A 101 11.06 9.82 0.99
N ASP A 102 12.36 10.06 0.80
CA ASP A 102 12.93 11.42 0.70
C ASP A 102 14.15 11.41 -0.23
N PRO A 103 13.95 11.62 -1.56
CA PRO A 103 15.04 11.57 -2.53
C PRO A 103 16.12 12.65 -2.37
N SER A 104 15.95 13.61 -1.48
CA SER A 104 17.02 14.57 -1.11
C SER A 104 18.07 13.93 -0.20
N LYS A 105 17.78 12.80 0.42
CA LYS A 105 18.66 12.07 1.34
C LYS A 105 19.20 10.79 0.71
N ARG A 106 20.40 10.43 1.15
CA ARG A 106 21.03 9.17 0.79
C ARG A 106 20.40 8.00 1.56
N ASP A 107 20.26 6.87 0.88
CA ASP A 107 19.66 5.67 1.43
C ASP A 107 20.69 4.86 2.25
N PRO A 108 20.45 4.59 3.54
CA PRO A 108 21.31 3.73 4.34
C PRO A 108 21.47 2.31 3.79
N ASP A 109 20.42 1.76 3.13
CA ASP A 109 20.48 0.44 2.50
C ASP A 109 21.41 0.43 1.28
N PHE A 110 21.54 1.58 0.59
CA PHE A 110 22.53 1.73 -0.48
C PHE A 110 23.95 1.74 0.08
N ASP A 111 24.17 2.40 1.22
CA ASP A 111 25.50 2.40 1.87
C ASP A 111 25.87 1.01 2.37
N ALA A 112 24.92 0.25 2.93
CA ALA A 112 25.14 -1.16 3.29
C ALA A 112 25.48 -2.03 2.08
N LEU A 113 24.84 -1.78 0.92
CA LEU A 113 25.20 -2.46 -0.33
C LEU A 113 26.62 -2.11 -0.80
N LEU A 114 27.04 -0.84 -0.69
CA LEU A 114 28.41 -0.41 -1.00
C LEU A 114 29.45 -1.15 -0.16
N GLU A 115 29.23 -1.22 1.15
CA GLU A 115 30.10 -1.95 2.07
C GLU A 115 30.18 -3.44 1.71
N SER A 116 29.02 -4.06 1.47
CA SER A 116 28.93 -5.47 1.06
C SER A 116 29.68 -5.75 -0.25
N LEU A 117 29.56 -4.88 -1.26
CA LEU A 117 30.28 -5.06 -2.53
C LEU A 117 31.78 -4.83 -2.40
N ARG A 118 32.21 -3.94 -1.51
CA ARG A 118 33.63 -3.71 -1.20
C ARG A 118 34.26 -4.94 -0.56
N ASP A 119 33.56 -5.53 0.44
CA ASP A 119 34.08 -6.61 1.27
C ASP A 119 33.96 -7.97 0.59
N PHE A 120 32.87 -8.26 -0.08
CA PHE A 120 32.52 -9.57 -0.60
C PHE A 120 32.43 -9.64 -2.13
N LYS A 121 32.69 -8.52 -2.83
CA LYS A 121 32.53 -8.40 -4.28
C LYS A 121 31.09 -8.69 -4.72
N GLN A 122 30.88 -8.90 -6.01
CA GLN A 122 29.56 -9.17 -6.57
C GLN A 122 29.23 -10.68 -6.46
N ASN A 123 28.33 -11.06 -5.54
CA ASN A 123 27.88 -12.43 -5.36
C ASN A 123 26.87 -12.86 -6.44
N GLU A 124 25.91 -12.01 -6.76
CA GLU A 124 24.87 -12.31 -7.74
C GLU A 124 25.06 -11.50 -9.02
N PRO A 125 24.98 -12.10 -10.20
CA PRO A 125 25.04 -11.36 -11.46
C PRO A 125 23.81 -10.46 -11.62
N GLY A 126 24.00 -9.32 -12.32
CA GLY A 126 22.90 -8.52 -12.84
C GLY A 126 22.27 -9.20 -14.06
N LEU A 127 21.42 -8.48 -14.78
CA LEU A 127 20.82 -8.96 -16.02
C LEU A 127 20.72 -7.80 -17.02
N ILE A 128 21.18 -8.04 -18.25
CA ILE A 128 21.18 -7.01 -19.32
C ILE A 128 20.50 -7.49 -20.58
N THR A 129 20.05 -6.52 -21.40
CA THR A 129 19.78 -6.75 -22.80
C THR A 129 21.09 -6.74 -23.60
N ARG A 130 21.09 -7.23 -24.85
CA ARG A 130 22.28 -7.14 -25.71
C ARG A 130 22.68 -5.69 -26.03
N ASP A 131 21.74 -4.74 -25.96
CA ASP A 131 22.01 -3.31 -26.14
C ASP A 131 22.68 -2.65 -24.92
N GLY A 132 22.88 -3.39 -23.83
CA GLY A 132 23.53 -2.91 -22.60
C GLY A 132 22.58 -2.23 -21.61
N ILE A 133 21.26 -2.43 -21.72
CA ILE A 133 20.28 -1.92 -20.76
C ILE A 133 20.16 -2.90 -19.58
N LEU A 134 20.32 -2.40 -18.36
CA LEU A 134 20.17 -3.20 -17.16
C LEU A 134 18.70 -3.50 -16.87
N VAL A 135 18.33 -4.76 -16.94
CA VAL A 135 17.00 -5.26 -16.56
C VAL A 135 16.93 -5.51 -15.05
N ASN A 136 18.03 -6.03 -14.48
CA ASN A 136 18.21 -6.19 -13.03
C ASN A 136 19.63 -5.81 -12.64
N GLY A 137 19.79 -5.29 -11.39
CA GLY A 137 21.06 -4.86 -10.86
C GLY A 137 21.36 -3.37 -11.06
N ASN A 138 20.34 -2.56 -11.34
CA ASN A 138 20.49 -1.10 -11.48
C ASN A 138 21.15 -0.48 -10.24
N THR A 139 20.67 -0.77 -9.02
CA THR A 139 21.27 -0.27 -7.77
C THR A 139 22.70 -0.79 -7.57
N ARG A 140 22.95 -2.06 -7.96
CA ARG A 140 24.30 -2.66 -7.87
C ARG A 140 25.28 -1.98 -8.83
N ARG A 141 24.86 -1.68 -10.07
CA ARG A 141 25.66 -0.89 -10.99
C ARG A 141 25.96 0.50 -10.43
N ALA A 142 24.97 1.15 -9.81
CA ALA A 142 25.19 2.46 -9.19
C ALA A 142 26.26 2.38 -8.08
N ALA A 143 26.18 1.35 -7.26
CA ALA A 143 27.18 1.11 -6.20
C ALA A 143 28.57 0.76 -6.77
N LEU A 144 28.67 -0.08 -7.81
CA LEU A 144 29.95 -0.40 -8.46
C LEU A 144 30.56 0.83 -9.15
N LYS A 145 29.75 1.70 -9.75
CA LYS A 145 30.19 2.97 -10.31
C LYS A 145 30.77 3.90 -9.23
N ASP A 146 30.11 3.99 -8.08
CA ASP A 146 30.59 4.79 -6.92
C ASP A 146 31.90 4.22 -6.33
N LEU A 147 32.09 2.88 -6.40
CA LEU A 147 33.32 2.20 -5.98
C LEU A 147 34.44 2.26 -7.03
N ALA A 148 34.19 2.85 -8.21
CA ALA A 148 35.09 2.85 -9.37
C ALA A 148 35.53 1.43 -9.82
N GLU A 149 34.68 0.43 -9.60
CA GLU A 149 34.93 -0.93 -10.12
C GLU A 149 34.81 -0.94 -11.64
N PRO A 150 35.74 -1.61 -12.36
CA PRO A 150 35.77 -1.56 -13.81
C PRO A 150 34.64 -2.33 -14.47
N ASP A 151 34.27 -3.49 -13.92
CA ASP A 151 33.36 -4.44 -14.53
C ASP A 151 32.21 -4.83 -13.60
N ILE A 152 31.11 -5.27 -14.17
CA ILE A 152 29.93 -5.85 -13.53
C ILE A 152 29.61 -7.19 -14.18
N ARG A 153 29.40 -8.23 -13.37
CA ARG A 153 28.92 -9.54 -13.83
C ARG A 153 27.45 -9.49 -14.17
N VAL A 154 27.07 -9.92 -15.36
CA VAL A 154 25.69 -9.83 -15.86
C VAL A 154 25.31 -11.04 -16.71
N GLY A 155 24.10 -11.56 -16.50
CA GLY A 155 23.45 -12.47 -17.44
C GLY A 155 22.95 -11.73 -18.68
N VAL A 156 22.96 -12.39 -19.83
CA VAL A 156 22.56 -11.79 -21.10
C VAL A 156 21.20 -12.32 -21.55
N LEU A 157 20.23 -11.45 -21.74
CA LEU A 157 18.91 -11.81 -22.30
C LEU A 157 19.00 -12.23 -23.77
N PRO A 158 18.04 -13.08 -24.22
CA PRO A 158 17.91 -13.43 -25.63
C PRO A 158 17.80 -12.20 -26.54
N SER A 159 18.31 -12.31 -27.78
CA SER A 159 18.27 -11.22 -28.77
C SER A 159 16.86 -10.76 -29.14
N SER A 160 15.85 -11.60 -28.94
CA SER A 160 14.43 -11.28 -29.16
C SER A 160 13.77 -10.50 -28.03
N CYS A 161 14.57 -9.94 -27.10
CA CYS A 161 14.07 -9.17 -25.96
C CYS A 161 13.41 -7.86 -26.40
N THR A 162 12.18 -7.64 -25.91
CA THR A 162 11.41 -6.41 -26.11
C THR A 162 11.28 -5.64 -24.80
N TRP A 163 10.79 -4.40 -24.83
CA TRP A 163 10.52 -3.62 -23.62
C TRP A 163 9.46 -4.27 -22.70
N ASP A 164 8.49 -5.00 -23.28
CA ASP A 164 7.54 -5.77 -22.48
C ASP A 164 8.22 -6.93 -21.76
N ASP A 165 9.17 -7.60 -22.40
CA ASP A 165 9.98 -8.66 -21.77
C ASP A 165 10.87 -8.09 -20.66
N ILE A 166 11.51 -6.92 -20.86
CA ILE A 166 12.30 -6.22 -19.83
C ILE A 166 11.47 -6.01 -18.58
N ASN A 167 10.28 -5.43 -18.75
CA ASN A 167 9.35 -5.15 -17.65
C ASN A 167 8.95 -6.43 -16.89
N ARG A 168 8.55 -7.48 -17.62
CA ARG A 168 8.13 -8.76 -17.02
C ARG A 168 9.26 -9.45 -16.26
N VAL A 169 10.45 -9.48 -16.84
CA VAL A 169 11.62 -10.14 -16.23
C VAL A 169 12.08 -9.35 -15.00
N GLU A 170 12.14 -8.02 -15.07
CA GLU A 170 12.44 -7.19 -13.91
C GLU A 170 11.45 -7.46 -12.77
N LEU A 171 10.15 -7.43 -13.07
CA LEU A 171 9.10 -7.67 -12.08
C LEU A 171 9.23 -9.06 -11.46
N ALA A 172 9.40 -10.10 -12.27
CA ALA A 172 9.56 -11.47 -11.78
C ALA A 172 10.78 -11.63 -10.86
N LEU A 173 11.90 -10.99 -11.19
CA LEU A 173 13.12 -11.02 -10.38
C LEU A 173 12.99 -10.24 -9.08
N GLN A 174 12.33 -9.07 -9.10
CA GLN A 174 12.11 -8.26 -7.91
C GLN A 174 11.15 -8.91 -6.90
N LEU A 175 10.22 -9.74 -7.38
CA LEU A 175 9.23 -10.42 -6.54
C LEU A 175 9.74 -11.75 -5.96
N ARG A 176 10.92 -12.23 -6.36
CA ARG A 176 11.56 -13.37 -5.70
C ARG A 176 11.95 -13.00 -4.27
N LYS A 177 11.58 -13.84 -3.30
CA LYS A 177 11.81 -13.60 -1.85
C LYS A 177 13.25 -13.80 -1.38
N ASP A 178 14.26 -13.71 -2.24
CA ASP A 178 15.64 -13.93 -1.85
C ASP A 178 16.31 -12.60 -1.49
N HIS A 179 16.31 -12.24 -0.20
CA HIS A 179 17.09 -11.16 0.44
C HIS A 179 17.29 -9.87 -0.39
N ARG A 180 16.28 -9.46 -1.14
CA ARG A 180 16.29 -8.25 -1.96
C ARG A 180 15.42 -7.19 -1.32
N ARG A 181 15.81 -5.94 -1.51
CA ARG A 181 15.01 -4.80 -1.09
C ARG A 181 13.64 -4.88 -1.76
N ASP A 182 12.60 -4.94 -0.94
CA ASP A 182 11.22 -4.91 -1.41
C ASP A 182 10.91 -3.59 -2.13
N TYR A 183 9.92 -3.60 -2.99
CA TYR A 183 9.36 -2.36 -3.51
C TYR A 183 8.95 -1.46 -2.35
N SER A 184 9.19 -0.16 -2.50
CA SER A 184 8.50 0.80 -1.65
C SER A 184 6.98 0.67 -1.85
N TYR A 185 6.22 1.09 -0.86
CA TYR A 185 4.77 0.91 -0.89
C TYR A 185 4.11 1.54 -2.12
N ILE A 186 4.43 2.78 -2.43
CA ILE A 186 3.86 3.49 -3.59
C ILE A 186 4.30 2.83 -4.90
N ASN A 187 5.55 2.40 -5.02
CA ASN A 187 6.02 1.69 -6.22
C ASN A 187 5.29 0.35 -6.42
N ARG A 188 4.96 -0.35 -5.33
CA ARG A 188 4.14 -1.55 -5.40
C ARG A 188 2.73 -1.25 -5.93
N LEU A 189 2.07 -0.20 -5.44
CA LEU A 189 0.75 0.22 -5.92
C LEU A 189 0.77 0.55 -7.43
N LEU A 190 1.79 1.30 -7.87
CA LEU A 190 1.97 1.65 -9.28
C LEU A 190 2.23 0.43 -10.15
N ALA A 191 3.02 -0.54 -9.66
CA ALA A 191 3.26 -1.78 -10.39
C ALA A 191 1.99 -2.62 -10.56
N ILE A 192 1.15 -2.72 -9.53
CA ILE A 192 -0.16 -3.41 -9.63
C ILE A 192 -1.06 -2.74 -10.68
N GLU A 193 -1.16 -1.42 -10.66
CA GLU A 193 -1.97 -0.67 -11.64
C GLU A 193 -1.46 -0.85 -13.06
N GLU A 194 -0.15 -0.83 -13.26
CA GLU A 194 0.44 -1.10 -14.58
C GLU A 194 0.04 -2.48 -15.11
N GLN A 195 0.09 -3.51 -14.25
CA GLN A 195 -0.34 -4.85 -14.65
C GLN A 195 -1.85 -4.90 -15.00
N LEU A 196 -2.69 -4.19 -14.25
CA LEU A 196 -4.12 -4.05 -14.55
C LEU A 196 -4.34 -3.34 -15.89
N SER A 197 -3.57 -2.29 -16.20
CA SER A 197 -3.66 -1.57 -17.48
C SER A 197 -3.25 -2.41 -18.68
N LEU A 198 -2.44 -3.44 -18.47
CA LEU A 198 -2.07 -4.46 -19.46
C LEU A 198 -3.16 -5.54 -19.65
N GLY A 199 -4.31 -5.40 -18.98
CA GLY A 199 -5.44 -6.30 -19.10
C GLY A 199 -5.33 -7.57 -18.23
N ARG A 200 -4.40 -7.63 -17.28
CA ARG A 200 -4.27 -8.76 -16.36
C ARG A 200 -5.34 -8.72 -15.29
N THR A 201 -5.79 -9.89 -14.84
CA THR A 201 -6.76 -9.99 -13.74
C THR A 201 -6.08 -9.85 -12.38
N HIS A 202 -6.83 -9.42 -11.34
CA HIS A 202 -6.32 -9.40 -9.96
C HIS A 202 -5.79 -10.77 -9.50
N ALA A 203 -6.38 -11.87 -9.98
CA ALA A 203 -5.93 -13.22 -9.66
C ALA A 203 -4.56 -13.55 -10.27
N ASP A 204 -4.30 -13.11 -11.50
CA ASP A 204 -3.00 -13.30 -12.15
C ASP A 204 -1.92 -12.47 -11.49
N ILE A 205 -2.23 -11.20 -11.19
CA ILE A 205 -1.33 -10.29 -10.47
C ILE A 205 -1.02 -10.85 -9.08
N ALA A 206 -2.03 -11.33 -8.35
CA ALA A 206 -1.86 -11.89 -7.02
C ALA A 206 -0.89 -13.07 -6.99
N ARG A 207 -0.90 -13.94 -8.02
CA ARG A 207 0.07 -15.02 -8.17
C ARG A 207 1.51 -14.51 -8.30
N GLU A 208 1.72 -13.52 -9.17
CA GLU A 208 3.05 -12.93 -9.40
C GLU A 208 3.56 -12.17 -8.16
N PHE A 209 2.68 -11.40 -7.53
CA PHE A 209 2.99 -10.62 -6.32
C PHE A 209 2.98 -11.45 -5.02
N ARG A 210 2.72 -12.76 -5.11
CA ARG A 210 2.62 -13.69 -3.96
C ARG A 210 1.71 -13.14 -2.85
N THR A 211 0.52 -12.70 -3.26
CA THR A 211 -0.49 -12.11 -2.39
C THR A 211 -1.89 -12.66 -2.76
N THR A 212 -2.94 -12.06 -2.24
CA THR A 212 -4.32 -12.43 -2.57
C THR A 212 -4.95 -11.45 -3.56
N ALA A 213 -5.90 -11.90 -4.38
CA ALA A 213 -6.65 -11.01 -5.28
C ALA A 213 -7.31 -9.85 -4.50
N ARG A 214 -7.87 -10.14 -3.32
CA ARG A 214 -8.44 -9.13 -2.42
C ARG A 214 -7.43 -8.07 -1.96
N ALA A 215 -6.17 -8.46 -1.75
CA ALA A 215 -5.11 -7.51 -1.42
C ALA A 215 -4.76 -6.62 -2.62
N CYS A 216 -4.77 -7.15 -3.85
CA CYS A 216 -4.58 -6.36 -5.07
C CYS A 216 -5.75 -5.37 -5.30
N GLU A 217 -7.00 -5.79 -5.05
CA GLU A 217 -8.17 -4.90 -5.10
C GLU A 217 -8.05 -3.76 -4.06
N GLN A 218 -7.62 -4.09 -2.84
CA GLN A 218 -7.34 -3.10 -1.80
C GLN A 218 -6.27 -2.11 -2.24
N ASP A 219 -5.16 -2.58 -2.77
CA ASP A 219 -4.05 -1.76 -3.23
C ASP A 219 -4.48 -0.84 -4.40
N GLN A 220 -5.33 -1.32 -5.33
CA GLN A 220 -5.93 -0.53 -6.39
C GLN A 220 -6.84 0.59 -5.84
N TRP A 221 -7.72 0.26 -4.90
CA TRP A 221 -8.59 1.24 -4.26
C TRP A 221 -7.79 2.34 -3.54
N ILE A 222 -6.72 1.94 -2.85
CA ILE A 222 -5.82 2.87 -2.16
C ILE A 222 -5.15 3.81 -3.16
N LEU A 223 -4.59 3.29 -4.25
CA LEU A 223 -3.94 4.14 -5.26
C LEU A 223 -4.92 5.14 -5.89
N THR A 224 -6.14 4.69 -6.21
CA THR A 224 -7.21 5.57 -6.71
C THR A 224 -7.53 6.68 -5.70
N THR A 225 -7.63 6.33 -4.41
CA THR A 225 -7.84 7.29 -3.33
C THR A 225 -6.68 8.28 -3.23
N LEU A 226 -5.44 7.81 -3.26
CA LEU A 226 -4.25 8.69 -3.20
C LEU A 226 -4.17 9.65 -4.39
N ARG A 227 -4.52 9.21 -5.59
CA ARG A 227 -4.59 10.09 -6.78
C ARG A 227 -5.66 11.17 -6.65
N ASP A 228 -6.84 10.81 -6.11
CA ASP A 228 -7.89 11.80 -5.80
C ASP A 228 -7.35 12.85 -4.78
N LEU A 229 -6.65 12.42 -3.74
CA LEU A 229 -6.04 13.33 -2.77
C LEU A 229 -4.98 14.23 -3.40
N VAL A 230 -4.10 13.68 -4.23
CA VAL A 230 -3.06 14.44 -4.95
C VAL A 230 -3.72 15.51 -5.83
N GLU A 231 -4.74 15.15 -6.63
CA GLU A 231 -5.44 16.13 -7.48
C GLU A 231 -6.16 17.20 -6.66
N ARG A 232 -6.83 16.84 -5.58
CA ARG A 232 -7.53 17.75 -4.67
C ARG A 232 -6.60 18.68 -3.90
N SER A 233 -5.33 18.31 -3.74
CA SER A 233 -4.32 19.12 -3.05
C SER A 233 -3.81 20.29 -3.87
N ARG A 234 -4.10 20.33 -5.18
CA ARG A 234 -3.58 21.35 -6.11
C ARG A 234 -4.04 22.76 -5.72
N THR A 235 -3.08 23.66 -5.51
CA THR A 235 -3.34 25.05 -5.16
C THR A 235 -2.14 25.94 -5.50
N GLY A 236 -2.34 27.06 -6.19
CA GLY A 236 -1.32 28.10 -6.42
C GLY A 236 0.03 27.60 -6.98
N GLY A 237 0.06 26.51 -7.74
CA GLY A 237 1.29 25.88 -8.23
C GLY A 237 1.88 24.80 -7.30
N ALA A 238 1.37 24.66 -6.07
CA ALA A 238 1.73 23.59 -5.14
C ALA A 238 0.78 22.40 -5.27
N GLN A 239 1.31 21.19 -5.08
CA GLN A 239 0.56 19.93 -5.11
C GLN A 239 1.32 18.87 -4.31
N LEU A 240 0.60 18.03 -3.55
CA LEU A 240 1.18 16.83 -2.93
C LEU A 240 1.53 15.80 -3.99
N ARG A 241 2.47 14.93 -3.68
CA ARG A 241 2.92 13.84 -4.54
C ARG A 241 2.47 12.50 -3.95
N LEU A 242 2.40 11.45 -4.75
CA LEU A 242 2.14 10.09 -4.24
C LEU A 242 3.18 9.68 -3.18
N LEU A 243 4.43 10.11 -3.35
CA LEU A 243 5.52 9.82 -2.42
C LEU A 243 5.25 10.36 -0.99
N ASP A 244 4.51 11.45 -0.86
CA ASP A 244 4.20 12.05 0.44
C ASP A 244 3.29 11.15 1.30
N PHE A 245 2.77 10.06 0.72
CA PHE A 245 1.95 9.04 1.39
C PHE A 245 2.68 7.70 1.63
N GLU A 246 3.98 7.60 1.35
CA GLU A 246 4.76 6.36 1.46
C GLU A 246 4.61 5.69 2.83
N ASP A 247 4.70 6.46 3.91
CA ASP A 247 4.69 5.96 5.30
C ASP A 247 3.29 5.66 5.85
N HIS A 248 2.25 5.77 5.01
CA HIS A 248 0.87 5.64 5.46
C HIS A 248 0.21 4.28 5.13
N GLN A 249 0.99 3.31 4.64
CA GLN A 249 0.52 2.00 4.18
C GLN A 249 -0.48 1.33 5.13
N GLU A 250 -0.09 1.16 6.39
CA GLU A 250 -0.89 0.43 7.36
C GLU A 250 -2.19 1.16 7.74
N LYS A 251 -2.15 2.50 7.77
CA LYS A 251 -3.32 3.33 8.04
C LYS A 251 -4.33 3.26 6.89
N LEU A 252 -3.83 3.31 5.65
CA LEU A 252 -4.64 3.24 4.43
C LEU A 252 -5.27 1.85 4.23
N LYS A 253 -4.53 0.78 4.48
CA LYS A 253 -5.07 -0.58 4.45
C LYS A 253 -6.18 -0.79 5.48
N GLU A 254 -6.00 -0.24 6.67
CA GLU A 254 -7.02 -0.31 7.71
C GLU A 254 -8.25 0.55 7.39
N LEU A 255 -8.03 1.75 6.84
CA LEU A 255 -9.10 2.61 6.34
C LEU A 255 -9.98 1.87 5.32
N HIS A 256 -9.35 1.24 4.32
CA HIS A 256 -10.09 0.46 3.32
C HIS A 256 -10.93 -0.66 3.95
N ARG A 257 -10.33 -1.46 4.85
CA ARG A 257 -11.06 -2.55 5.52
C ARG A 257 -12.28 -2.04 6.29
N ARG A 258 -12.12 -0.93 7.00
CA ARG A 258 -13.23 -0.33 7.74
C ARG A 258 -14.27 0.30 6.81
N TRP A 259 -13.86 0.94 5.74
CA TRP A 259 -14.74 1.51 4.73
C TRP A 259 -15.59 0.44 4.06
N VAL A 260 -15.02 -0.68 3.65
CA VAL A 260 -15.76 -1.82 3.07
C VAL A 260 -16.80 -2.36 4.06
N LYS A 261 -16.43 -2.51 5.34
CA LYS A 261 -17.37 -2.98 6.38
C LYS A 261 -18.53 -1.99 6.58
N GLU A 262 -18.26 -0.69 6.63
CA GLU A 262 -19.26 0.34 6.88
C GLU A 262 -20.16 0.57 5.64
N SER A 263 -19.61 0.52 4.43
CA SER A 263 -20.35 0.72 3.18
C SER A 263 -21.41 -0.36 2.95
N ALA A 264 -21.22 -1.55 3.50
CA ALA A 264 -22.22 -2.63 3.47
C ALA A 264 -23.52 -2.23 4.23
N SER A 265 -23.44 -1.33 5.22
CA SER A 265 -24.59 -0.84 5.99
C SER A 265 -25.05 0.54 5.54
N SER A 266 -24.11 1.45 5.25
CA SER A 266 -24.39 2.83 4.82
C SER A 266 -23.21 3.43 4.07
N GLN A 267 -23.40 3.69 2.79
CA GLN A 267 -22.39 4.34 1.94
C GLN A 267 -22.08 5.78 2.43
N GLU A 268 -23.12 6.56 2.83
CA GLU A 268 -22.94 7.90 3.40
C GLU A 268 -21.99 7.89 4.61
N LYS A 269 -22.29 7.03 5.59
CA LYS A 269 -21.45 6.92 6.81
C LYS A 269 -20.03 6.48 6.50
N ALA A 270 -19.87 5.52 5.58
CA ALA A 270 -18.57 5.05 5.14
C ALA A 270 -17.75 6.18 4.50
N ASP A 271 -18.35 7.01 3.66
CA ASP A 271 -17.65 8.10 2.97
C ASP A 271 -17.34 9.27 3.91
N VAL A 272 -18.23 9.63 4.85
CA VAL A 272 -17.92 10.61 5.91
C VAL A 272 -16.77 10.15 6.77
N MET A 273 -16.78 8.88 7.20
CA MET A 273 -15.68 8.30 7.98
C MET A 273 -14.38 8.29 7.17
N LYS A 274 -14.44 7.90 5.89
CA LYS A 274 -13.26 7.89 5.00
C LYS A 274 -12.60 9.26 4.95
N GLU A 275 -13.35 10.32 4.65
CA GLU A 275 -12.82 11.68 4.58
C GLU A 275 -12.24 12.14 5.92
N SER A 276 -12.94 11.90 7.03
CA SER A 276 -12.45 12.28 8.37
C SER A 276 -11.16 11.54 8.75
N ARG A 277 -11.04 10.25 8.43
CA ARG A 277 -9.82 9.46 8.66
C ARG A 277 -8.68 9.89 7.74
N LEU A 278 -8.96 10.22 6.47
CA LEU A 278 -7.96 10.75 5.54
C LEU A 278 -7.39 12.07 6.07
N THR A 279 -8.21 12.98 6.59
CA THR A 279 -7.75 14.20 7.25
C THR A 279 -6.75 13.89 8.36
N ALA A 280 -7.06 12.95 9.26
CA ALA A 280 -6.16 12.57 10.34
C ALA A 280 -4.88 11.89 9.85
N ILE A 281 -4.94 11.07 8.80
CA ILE A 281 -3.77 10.43 8.19
C ILE A 281 -2.83 11.49 7.60
N ILE A 282 -3.37 12.48 6.87
CA ILE A 282 -2.61 13.60 6.26
C ILE A 282 -1.96 14.46 7.34
N LEU A 283 -2.63 14.67 8.48
CA LEU A 283 -2.10 15.39 9.64
C LEU A 283 -1.06 14.58 10.44
N GLY A 284 -0.81 13.33 10.09
CA GLY A 284 0.21 12.49 10.70
C GLY A 284 -0.19 11.79 12.00
N PHE A 285 -1.49 11.69 12.31
CA PHE A 285 -1.97 10.98 13.50
C PHE A 285 -1.61 9.50 13.50
N SER A 286 -1.47 8.93 14.69
CA SER A 286 -1.14 7.51 14.87
C SER A 286 -2.28 6.61 14.35
N LYS A 287 -1.95 5.35 14.05
CA LYS A 287 -2.95 4.34 13.65
C LYS A 287 -4.04 4.16 14.72
N THR A 288 -3.67 4.26 15.99
CA THR A 288 -4.60 4.14 17.12
C THR A 288 -5.57 5.32 17.15
N ASP A 289 -5.11 6.53 16.93
CA ASP A 289 -5.95 7.73 16.90
C ASP A 289 -6.92 7.72 15.73
N VAL A 290 -6.44 7.35 14.54
CA VAL A 290 -7.28 7.20 13.34
C VAL A 290 -8.41 6.20 13.55
N ARG A 291 -8.20 5.13 14.34
CA ARG A 291 -9.25 4.15 14.69
C ARG A 291 -10.41 4.73 15.51
N LEU A 292 -10.16 5.77 16.28
CA LEU A 292 -11.19 6.41 17.12
C LEU A 292 -12.17 7.25 16.29
N ILE A 293 -11.82 7.56 15.04
CA ILE A 293 -12.64 8.36 14.13
C ILE A 293 -13.73 7.49 13.51
N GLU A 294 -14.94 7.62 14.02
CA GLU A 294 -16.17 6.98 13.55
C GLU A 294 -17.00 7.96 12.66
N PRO A 295 -18.05 7.53 11.98
CA PRO A 295 -18.84 8.41 11.08
C PRO A 295 -19.38 9.69 11.71
N ASP A 296 -19.67 9.68 13.02
CA ASP A 296 -20.17 10.82 13.79
C ASP A 296 -19.07 11.71 14.38
N PHE A 297 -17.80 11.38 14.19
CA PHE A 297 -16.67 12.07 14.83
C PHE A 297 -16.63 13.57 14.51
N LYS A 298 -16.78 13.92 13.23
CA LYS A 298 -16.72 15.33 12.79
C LYS A 298 -17.82 16.15 13.47
N SER A 299 -19.08 15.74 13.31
CA SER A 299 -20.23 16.50 13.84
C SER A 299 -20.32 16.51 15.36
N ARG A 300 -19.90 15.41 16.03
CA ARG A 300 -20.06 15.26 17.47
C ARG A 300 -18.92 15.88 18.29
N TYR A 301 -17.69 15.84 17.78
CA TYR A 301 -16.51 16.22 18.56
C TYR A 301 -15.66 17.31 17.92
N LEU A 302 -15.61 17.39 16.58
CA LEU A 302 -14.63 18.23 15.88
C LEU A 302 -15.16 19.60 15.48
N ASP A 303 -16.38 19.71 14.95
CA ASP A 303 -16.89 20.92 14.31
C ASP A 303 -16.84 22.17 15.20
N THR A 304 -17.09 22.04 16.49
CA THR A 304 -17.03 23.17 17.44
C THR A 304 -15.62 23.62 17.77
N ARG A 305 -14.59 22.80 17.48
CA ARG A 305 -13.19 23.04 17.80
C ARG A 305 -12.38 23.55 16.60
N LEU A 306 -12.91 23.37 15.38
CA LEU A 306 -12.20 23.80 14.17
C LEU A 306 -11.98 25.30 14.14
N PRO A 307 -10.81 25.80 13.67
CA PRO A 307 -10.56 27.21 13.40
C PRO A 307 -11.60 27.77 12.41
N GLU A 308 -12.02 29.04 12.60
CA GLU A 308 -13.02 29.68 11.76
C GLU A 308 -12.62 29.72 10.27
N ALA A 309 -11.34 29.96 10.00
CA ALA A 309 -10.79 29.97 8.64
C ALA A 309 -10.97 28.64 7.87
N VAL A 310 -11.07 27.51 8.57
CA VAL A 310 -11.31 26.20 7.98
C VAL A 310 -12.78 25.83 8.00
N ARG A 311 -13.52 26.32 9.00
CA ARG A 311 -14.98 26.10 9.16
C ARG A 311 -15.80 26.83 8.08
N SER A 312 -15.39 28.02 7.69
CA SER A 312 -16.12 28.88 6.73
C SER A 312 -16.00 28.44 5.26
N GLN A 313 -15.16 27.45 4.96
CA GLN A 313 -14.98 26.93 3.60
C GLN A 313 -15.94 25.79 3.23
N ALA A 314 -16.90 25.44 4.09
CA ALA A 314 -17.93 24.47 3.74
C ALA A 314 -18.75 24.96 2.53
N PRO A 315 -18.86 24.17 1.45
CA PRO A 315 -19.66 24.59 0.30
C PRO A 315 -21.13 24.75 0.71
N ALA A 316 -21.80 25.74 0.12
CA ALA A 316 -23.28 25.84 0.21
C ALA A 316 -23.87 24.49 -0.21
N ALA A 317 -24.91 24.04 0.52
CA ALA A 317 -25.54 22.75 0.30
C ALA A 317 -25.76 22.47 -1.19
N PRO A 318 -25.21 21.40 -1.76
CA PRO A 318 -25.34 21.09 -3.17
C PRO A 318 -26.82 20.81 -3.49
N ALA A 319 -27.26 21.17 -4.69
CA ALA A 319 -28.60 20.84 -5.16
C ALA A 319 -28.84 19.31 -5.08
N ALA A 320 -30.01 18.88 -4.60
CA ALA A 320 -30.30 17.46 -4.32
C ALA A 320 -30.16 16.53 -5.55
N THR A 321 -30.14 17.09 -6.74
CA THR A 321 -29.91 16.37 -8.00
C THR A 321 -29.27 17.29 -9.03
N VAL A 322 -28.29 16.78 -9.78
CA VAL A 322 -27.64 17.46 -10.92
C VAL A 322 -28.11 16.77 -12.19
N ALA A 323 -28.74 17.48 -13.09
CA ALA A 323 -29.11 16.99 -14.41
C ALA A 323 -27.84 16.85 -15.28
N ILE A 324 -27.65 15.71 -15.94
CA ILE A 324 -26.57 15.53 -16.91
C ILE A 324 -27.03 16.16 -18.24
N PRO A 325 -26.34 17.21 -18.75
CA PRO A 325 -26.68 17.79 -20.04
C PRO A 325 -26.63 16.73 -21.15
N GLY A 326 -27.74 16.58 -21.90
CA GLY A 326 -27.80 15.63 -23.02
C GLY A 326 -28.23 14.19 -22.67
N LEU A 327 -28.37 13.84 -21.40
CA LEU A 327 -28.94 12.58 -20.95
C LEU A 327 -30.13 12.89 -20.04
N ASN A 328 -31.30 12.33 -20.33
CA ASN A 328 -32.51 12.50 -19.49
C ASN A 328 -32.34 11.73 -18.15
N ARG A 329 -31.17 11.89 -17.50
CA ARG A 329 -30.80 11.27 -16.24
C ARG A 329 -30.26 12.33 -15.27
N THR A 330 -30.67 12.21 -14.02
CA THR A 330 -30.18 13.02 -12.91
C THR A 330 -29.21 12.18 -12.07
N VAL A 331 -28.05 12.73 -11.72
CA VAL A 331 -27.15 12.16 -10.74
C VAL A 331 -27.50 12.74 -9.37
N ARG A 332 -27.60 11.88 -8.37
CA ARG A 332 -27.77 12.31 -6.99
C ARG A 332 -26.54 13.12 -6.58
N ALA A 333 -26.74 14.34 -6.14
CA ALA A 333 -25.66 15.14 -5.57
C ALA A 333 -25.05 14.42 -4.35
N ALA A 334 -23.77 14.65 -4.09
CA ALA A 334 -23.14 14.11 -2.89
C ALA A 334 -23.93 14.53 -1.65
N ASP A 335 -24.05 13.60 -0.70
CA ASP A 335 -24.71 13.89 0.57
C ASP A 335 -24.02 15.10 1.24
N PRO A 336 -24.79 16.07 1.79
CA PRO A 336 -24.23 17.27 2.42
C PRO A 336 -23.16 16.97 3.46
N LYS A 337 -23.32 15.93 4.27
CA LYS A 337 -22.34 15.55 5.29
C LYS A 337 -21.03 15.03 4.68
N VAL A 338 -21.12 14.28 3.58
CA VAL A 338 -19.94 13.83 2.82
C VAL A 338 -19.24 15.02 2.19
N ALA A 339 -20.00 15.97 1.61
CA ALA A 339 -19.44 17.18 1.03
C ALA A 339 -18.73 18.06 2.07
N GLU A 340 -19.30 18.21 3.27
CA GLU A 340 -18.66 18.93 4.38
C GLU A 340 -17.39 18.24 4.89
N ALA A 341 -17.42 16.92 5.05
CA ALA A 341 -16.21 16.17 5.45
C ALA A 341 -15.12 16.28 4.38
N ARG A 342 -15.50 16.19 3.10
CA ARG A 342 -14.59 16.35 1.97
C ARG A 342 -14.00 17.76 1.90
N ALA A 343 -14.78 18.80 2.14
CA ALA A 343 -14.30 20.19 2.15
C ALA A 343 -13.23 20.43 3.21
N LEU A 344 -13.38 19.82 4.40
CA LEU A 344 -12.35 19.85 5.43
C LEU A 344 -11.06 19.15 4.97
N THR A 345 -11.19 17.95 4.39
CA THR A 345 -10.04 17.23 3.82
C THR A 345 -9.36 18.06 2.75
N ASP A 346 -10.10 18.68 1.82
CA ASP A 346 -9.57 19.55 0.76
C ASP A 346 -8.82 20.75 1.30
N SER A 347 -9.34 21.39 2.33
CA SER A 347 -8.66 22.51 3.00
C SER A 347 -7.31 22.08 3.59
N VAL A 348 -7.29 20.95 4.31
CA VAL A 348 -6.06 20.40 4.90
C VAL A 348 -5.06 19.99 3.82
N LEU A 349 -5.53 19.37 2.74
CA LEU A 349 -4.68 18.98 1.61
C LEU A 349 -3.98 20.17 0.96
N ARG A 350 -4.73 21.26 0.67
CA ARG A 350 -4.18 22.45 0.04
C ARG A 350 -3.15 23.14 0.96
N VAL A 351 -3.45 23.24 2.24
CA VAL A 351 -2.52 23.81 3.21
C VAL A 351 -1.25 22.95 3.34
N LYS A 352 -1.41 21.61 3.36
CA LYS A 352 -0.26 20.67 3.34
C LYS A 352 0.56 20.78 2.06
N ALA A 353 -0.07 20.98 0.90
CA ALA A 353 0.64 21.17 -0.35
C ALA A 353 1.50 22.46 -0.32
N VAL A 354 0.97 23.56 0.25
CA VAL A 354 1.75 24.80 0.42
C VAL A 354 2.90 24.59 1.41
N GLU A 355 2.67 23.90 2.54
CA GLU A 355 3.74 23.57 3.49
C GLU A 355 4.86 22.76 2.83
N ALA A 356 4.50 21.79 1.97
CA ALA A 356 5.45 20.91 1.27
C ALA A 356 6.11 21.55 0.04
N ALA A 357 5.62 22.72 -0.43
CA ALA A 357 6.11 23.36 -1.66
C ALA A 357 7.54 23.95 -1.53
N GLY A 358 8.06 24.12 -0.32
CA GLY A 358 9.42 24.62 -0.06
C GLY A 358 9.67 25.96 -0.74
N GLU A 359 10.73 26.03 -1.57
CA GLU A 359 11.14 27.26 -2.29
C GLU A 359 10.13 27.74 -3.35
N SER A 360 9.15 26.92 -3.72
CA SER A 360 8.11 27.27 -4.72
C SER A 360 6.98 28.15 -4.13
N ALA A 361 6.92 28.29 -2.82
CA ALA A 361 5.97 29.15 -2.12
C ALA A 361 6.71 30.24 -1.34
N SER A 362 6.05 31.39 -1.08
CA SER A 362 6.66 32.42 -0.25
C SER A 362 6.80 31.96 1.21
N LEU A 363 7.82 32.46 1.91
CA LEU A 363 8.02 32.13 3.33
C LEU A 363 6.80 32.46 4.19
N GLU A 364 6.08 33.54 3.86
CA GLU A 364 4.86 33.95 4.54
C GLU A 364 3.72 32.93 4.33
N GLN A 365 3.54 32.45 3.09
CA GLN A 365 2.56 31.41 2.77
C GLN A 365 2.85 30.10 3.49
N VAL A 366 4.11 29.68 3.54
CA VAL A 366 4.54 28.45 4.25
C VAL A 366 4.31 28.61 5.76
N ALA A 367 4.64 29.77 6.35
CA ALA A 367 4.42 30.02 7.76
C ALA A 367 2.94 30.03 8.16
N GLU A 368 2.06 30.64 7.34
CA GLU A 368 0.61 30.65 7.59
C GLU A 368 0.00 29.25 7.39
N ALA A 369 0.49 28.48 6.40
CA ALA A 369 0.13 27.08 6.21
C ALA A 369 0.48 26.23 7.44
N ALA A 370 1.71 26.32 7.94
CA ALA A 370 2.17 25.59 9.12
C ALA A 370 1.33 25.95 10.37
N LYS A 371 0.99 27.23 10.55
CA LYS A 371 0.12 27.69 11.64
C LYS A 371 -1.28 27.09 11.54
N THR A 372 -1.86 27.07 10.34
CA THR A 372 -3.19 26.49 10.08
C THR A 372 -3.19 24.99 10.36
N ILE A 373 -2.17 24.26 9.91
CA ILE A 373 -2.01 22.83 10.18
C ILE A 373 -1.91 22.56 11.67
N THR A 374 -1.11 23.34 12.39
CA THR A 374 -0.96 23.22 13.84
C THR A 374 -2.29 23.43 14.56
N ALA A 375 -3.06 24.45 14.16
CA ALA A 375 -4.36 24.73 14.76
C ALA A 375 -5.40 23.62 14.47
N VAL A 376 -5.45 23.10 13.24
CA VAL A 376 -6.36 21.99 12.89
C VAL A 376 -5.93 20.72 13.60
N LYS A 377 -4.63 20.45 13.71
CA LYS A 377 -4.10 19.29 14.44
C LYS A 377 -4.48 19.33 15.91
N ALA A 378 -4.31 20.47 16.57
CA ALA A 378 -4.73 20.67 17.96
C ALA A 378 -6.25 20.44 18.14
N ALA A 379 -7.08 20.95 17.23
CA ALA A 379 -8.53 20.73 17.27
C ALA A 379 -8.90 19.24 17.13
N VAL A 380 -8.20 18.49 16.28
CA VAL A 380 -8.40 17.04 16.14
C VAL A 380 -7.92 16.29 17.39
N GLU A 381 -6.78 16.65 17.98
CA GLU A 381 -6.27 16.07 19.23
C GLU A 381 -7.27 16.25 20.37
N GLU A 382 -7.80 17.47 20.55
CA GLU A 382 -8.84 17.75 21.54
C GLU A 382 -10.15 16.97 21.29
N ALA A 383 -10.51 16.74 20.03
CA ALA A 383 -11.68 15.95 19.67
C ALA A 383 -11.49 14.44 19.90
N LEU A 384 -10.27 13.93 19.79
CA LEU A 384 -9.94 12.52 19.99
C LEU A 384 -10.06 12.09 21.46
N GLU A 385 -9.85 13.00 22.41
CA GLU A 385 -9.94 12.67 23.83
C GLU A 385 -11.34 12.18 24.23
N PRO A 386 -12.45 12.94 24.00
CA PRO A 386 -13.79 12.47 24.31
C PRO A 386 -14.20 11.28 23.41
N ALA A 387 -13.81 11.24 22.14
CA ALA A 387 -14.06 10.11 21.25
C ALA A 387 -13.45 8.82 21.79
N GLY A 388 -12.22 8.88 22.33
CA GLY A 388 -11.56 7.74 22.96
C GLY A 388 -12.24 7.28 24.25
N LYS A 389 -12.77 8.21 25.06
CA LYS A 389 -13.57 7.87 26.26
C LYS A 389 -14.84 7.12 25.84
N ASP A 390 -15.57 7.64 24.86
CA ASP A 390 -16.79 7.02 24.34
C ASP A 390 -16.55 5.68 23.66
N ALA A 391 -15.44 5.53 22.93
CA ALA A 391 -15.03 4.26 22.32
C ALA A 391 -14.78 3.18 23.39
N ARG A 392 -14.11 3.53 24.49
CA ARG A 392 -13.90 2.62 25.63
C ARG A 392 -15.21 2.18 26.29
N VAL A 393 -16.15 3.11 26.46
CA VAL A 393 -17.47 2.81 26.99
C VAL A 393 -18.25 1.89 26.05
N ARG A 394 -18.26 2.19 24.73
CA ARG A 394 -18.89 1.32 23.72
C ARG A 394 -18.29 -0.08 23.72
N LYS A 395 -16.95 -0.19 23.72
CA LYS A 395 -16.26 -1.48 23.77
C LYS A 395 -16.63 -2.30 25.02
N ARG A 396 -16.75 -1.66 26.19
CA ARG A 396 -17.20 -2.33 27.42
C ARG A 396 -18.64 -2.82 27.32
N LYS A 397 -19.53 -2.01 26.73
CA LYS A 397 -20.94 -2.40 26.53
C LYS A 397 -21.12 -3.56 25.55
N GLN A 398 -20.25 -3.64 24.52
CA GLN A 398 -20.31 -4.66 23.48
C GLN A 398 -19.50 -5.92 23.82
N ALA A 399 -18.58 -5.86 24.76
CA ALA A 399 -17.64 -6.96 25.02
C ALA A 399 -18.32 -8.27 25.43
N ALA A 400 -19.40 -8.21 26.23
CA ALA A 400 -20.12 -9.41 26.63
C ALA A 400 -21.00 -9.98 25.49
N PRO A 401 -21.80 -9.17 24.76
CA PRO A 401 -22.53 -9.63 23.58
C PRO A 401 -21.61 -10.23 22.51
N ASP A 402 -20.49 -9.57 22.17
CA ASP A 402 -19.55 -10.05 21.16
C ASP A 402 -18.99 -11.43 21.53
N ARG A 403 -18.61 -11.65 22.79
CA ARG A 403 -18.12 -12.95 23.26
C ARG A 403 -19.16 -14.06 23.20
N ILE A 404 -20.44 -13.71 23.41
CA ILE A 404 -21.53 -14.69 23.26
C ILE A 404 -21.67 -15.09 21.78
N VAL A 405 -21.58 -14.11 20.86
CA VAL A 405 -21.61 -14.40 19.42
C VAL A 405 -20.42 -15.27 18.98
N ASP A 406 -19.21 -14.98 19.47
CA ASP A 406 -18.04 -15.81 19.21
C ASP A 406 -18.25 -17.25 19.71
N ALA A 407 -18.76 -17.42 20.93
CA ALA A 407 -19.07 -18.75 21.48
C ALA A 407 -20.15 -19.48 20.66
N CYS A 408 -21.13 -18.78 20.07
CA CYS A 408 -22.09 -19.39 19.16
C CYS A 408 -21.42 -19.93 17.88
N HIS A 409 -20.46 -19.18 17.33
CA HIS A 409 -19.69 -19.66 16.18
C HIS A 409 -18.84 -20.90 16.51
N ASP A 410 -18.22 -20.93 17.69
CA ASP A 410 -17.46 -22.10 18.14
C ASP A 410 -18.38 -23.32 18.33
N LEU A 411 -19.61 -23.12 18.81
CA LEU A 411 -20.60 -24.18 18.92
C LEU A 411 -21.10 -24.67 17.55
N GLU A 412 -21.29 -23.77 16.57
CA GLU A 412 -21.63 -24.14 15.19
C GLU A 412 -20.50 -24.98 14.55
N GLN A 413 -19.24 -24.63 14.81
CA GLN A 413 -18.09 -25.45 14.36
C GLN A 413 -18.08 -26.80 15.05
N CYS A 414 -18.37 -26.87 16.38
CA CYS A 414 -18.48 -28.11 17.12
C CYS A 414 -19.56 -29.04 16.53
N VAL A 415 -20.70 -28.50 16.05
CA VAL A 415 -21.72 -29.30 15.35
C VAL A 415 -21.14 -29.95 14.10
N THR A 416 -20.34 -29.20 13.33
CA THR A 416 -19.66 -29.70 12.13
C THR A 416 -18.68 -30.82 12.46
N ASP A 417 -17.86 -30.63 13.49
CA ASP A 417 -16.87 -31.60 13.95
C ASP A 417 -17.53 -32.87 14.49
N LEU A 418 -18.67 -32.74 15.18
CA LEU A 418 -19.46 -33.86 15.67
C LEU A 418 -20.01 -34.71 14.53
N VAL A 419 -20.48 -34.07 13.41
CA VAL A 419 -20.93 -34.76 12.22
C VAL A 419 -19.80 -35.58 11.58
N LEU A 420 -18.59 -34.97 11.48
CA LEU A 420 -17.40 -35.62 10.94
C LEU A 420 -16.94 -36.79 11.82
N SER A 421 -16.91 -36.61 13.13
CA SER A 421 -16.54 -37.69 14.09
C SER A 421 -17.50 -38.85 14.08
N ARG A 422 -18.80 -38.59 13.92
CA ARG A 422 -19.83 -39.62 13.73
C ARG A 422 -19.60 -40.39 12.45
N ALA A 423 -19.31 -39.72 11.33
CA ALA A 423 -19.07 -40.35 10.04
C ALA A 423 -17.84 -41.29 10.06
N SER A 424 -16.78 -40.89 10.81
CA SER A 424 -15.54 -41.66 10.98
C SER A 424 -15.59 -42.67 12.14
N ARG A 425 -16.66 -42.72 12.92
CA ARG A 425 -16.79 -43.51 14.17
C ARG A 425 -15.64 -43.25 15.16
N SER A 426 -15.19 -42.04 15.26
CA SER A 426 -14.07 -41.62 16.10
C SER A 426 -14.49 -40.73 17.29
N LEU A 427 -15.80 -40.59 17.56
CA LEU A 427 -16.29 -39.79 18.69
C LEU A 427 -15.97 -40.49 20.01
N ASP A 428 -15.32 -39.77 20.90
CA ASP A 428 -15.19 -40.15 22.29
C ASP A 428 -16.38 -39.57 23.07
N GLU A 429 -17.38 -40.42 23.34
CA GLU A 429 -18.65 -40.03 23.95
C GLU A 429 -18.46 -39.54 25.39
N GLU A 430 -17.50 -40.08 26.12
CA GLU A 430 -17.24 -39.74 27.52
C GLU A 430 -16.62 -38.36 27.65
N ILE A 431 -15.62 -38.07 26.81
CA ILE A 431 -14.97 -36.72 26.75
C ILE A 431 -15.97 -35.67 26.24
N PHE A 432 -16.84 -36.04 25.29
CA PHE A 432 -17.87 -35.12 24.79
C PHE A 432 -18.89 -34.77 25.88
N ASP A 433 -19.36 -35.75 26.68
CA ASP A 433 -20.28 -35.52 27.77
C ASP A 433 -19.68 -34.64 28.86
N GLU A 434 -18.42 -34.84 29.24
CA GLU A 434 -17.70 -33.95 30.17
C GLU A 434 -17.61 -32.51 29.63
N ALA A 435 -17.39 -32.31 28.35
CA ALA A 435 -17.34 -30.98 27.71
C ALA A 435 -18.72 -30.29 27.77
N VAL A 436 -19.81 -31.03 27.55
CA VAL A 436 -21.18 -30.51 27.66
C VAL A 436 -21.49 -30.11 29.10
N LEU A 437 -21.03 -30.86 30.09
CA LEU A 437 -21.18 -30.49 31.53
C LEU A 437 -20.44 -29.18 31.86
N LYS A 438 -19.26 -28.96 31.34
CA LYS A 438 -18.51 -27.70 31.47
C LYS A 438 -19.22 -26.52 30.77
N LEU A 439 -19.81 -26.73 29.60
CA LEU A 439 -20.61 -25.72 28.91
C LEU A 439 -21.82 -25.31 29.80
N ARG A 440 -22.54 -26.27 30.33
CA ARG A 440 -23.66 -26.05 31.24
C ARG A 440 -23.25 -25.19 32.44
N GLU A 441 -22.13 -25.54 33.12
CA GLU A 441 -21.62 -24.77 34.26
C GLU A 441 -21.27 -23.33 33.85
N SER A 442 -20.70 -23.12 32.67
CA SER A 442 -20.37 -21.80 32.15
C SER A 442 -21.63 -20.97 31.84
N LEU A 443 -22.67 -21.59 31.29
CA LEU A 443 -23.98 -20.95 31.06
C LEU A 443 -24.67 -20.59 32.38
N HIS A 444 -24.58 -21.44 33.41
CA HIS A 444 -25.12 -21.11 34.72
C HIS A 444 -24.43 -19.91 35.36
N LYS A 445 -23.10 -19.82 35.32
CA LYS A 445 -22.34 -18.63 35.77
C LYS A 445 -22.75 -17.37 35.01
N LEU A 446 -22.95 -17.47 33.69
CA LEU A 446 -23.42 -16.37 32.85
C LEU A 446 -24.85 -15.95 33.28
N ALA A 447 -25.76 -16.89 33.54
CA ALA A 447 -27.12 -16.62 33.96
C ALA A 447 -27.17 -15.86 35.31
N VAL A 448 -26.37 -16.28 36.28
CA VAL A 448 -26.26 -15.61 37.59
C VAL A 448 -25.80 -14.17 37.45
N GLU A 449 -24.78 -13.90 36.63
CA GLU A 449 -24.30 -12.51 36.39
C GLU A 449 -25.28 -11.70 35.55
N ALA A 450 -25.97 -12.31 34.59
CA ALA A 450 -27.02 -11.65 33.81
C ALA A 450 -28.19 -11.20 34.71
N ALA A 451 -28.64 -12.05 35.63
CA ALA A 451 -29.69 -11.73 36.58
C ALA A 451 -29.34 -10.55 37.51
N ARG A 452 -28.04 -10.43 37.88
CA ARG A 452 -27.55 -9.29 38.69
C ARG A 452 -27.46 -7.98 37.90
N SER A 453 -27.17 -8.09 36.59
CA SER A 453 -26.82 -6.93 35.75
C SER A 453 -28.02 -6.36 34.99
N ILE A 454 -29.03 -7.18 34.68
CA ILE A 454 -30.17 -6.83 33.80
C ILE A 454 -31.46 -6.80 34.63
N LYS A 455 -32.04 -5.60 34.80
CA LYS A 455 -33.26 -5.41 35.57
C LYS A 455 -34.53 -5.91 34.88
N GLU A 456 -34.58 -5.74 33.58
CA GLU A 456 -35.71 -6.16 32.72
C GLU A 456 -35.16 -7.15 31.67
N PRO A 457 -35.20 -8.46 31.94
CA PRO A 457 -34.69 -9.47 31.03
C PRO A 457 -35.57 -9.59 29.80
N GLY A 458 -34.94 -9.51 28.60
CA GLY A 458 -35.61 -9.87 27.35
C GLY A 458 -35.64 -11.38 27.15
N ASP A 459 -36.23 -11.83 26.02
CA ASP A 459 -36.50 -13.25 25.73
C ASP A 459 -35.26 -14.15 25.83
N GLY A 460 -34.10 -13.69 25.34
CA GLY A 460 -32.84 -14.46 25.37
C GLY A 460 -32.32 -14.67 26.82
N VAL A 461 -32.36 -13.62 27.65
CA VAL A 461 -31.92 -13.71 29.03
C VAL A 461 -32.91 -14.54 29.85
N THR A 462 -34.20 -14.41 29.61
CA THR A 462 -35.26 -15.24 30.24
C THR A 462 -35.03 -16.71 29.92
N TRP A 463 -34.82 -17.02 28.62
CA TRP A 463 -34.50 -18.39 28.23
C TRP A 463 -33.24 -18.94 28.95
N LEU A 464 -32.17 -18.13 29.07
CA LEU A 464 -30.93 -18.53 29.71
C LEU A 464 -31.16 -18.84 31.20
N LEU A 465 -31.93 -17.99 31.88
CA LEU A 465 -32.30 -18.18 33.29
C LEU A 465 -33.13 -19.47 33.48
N ASP A 466 -34.17 -19.66 32.67
CA ASP A 466 -35.02 -20.84 32.72
C ASP A 466 -34.27 -22.14 32.43
N ALA A 467 -33.37 -22.12 31.43
CA ALA A 467 -32.59 -23.28 31.00
C ALA A 467 -31.60 -23.74 32.09
N THR A 468 -31.10 -22.79 32.93
CA THR A 468 -30.10 -23.08 33.94
C THR A 468 -30.68 -23.28 35.36
N GLN A 469 -31.96 -22.89 35.63
CA GLN A 469 -32.63 -23.04 36.93
C GLN A 469 -33.33 -24.41 37.11
N LYS A 470 -33.51 -25.21 36.09
CA LYS A 470 -34.25 -26.48 36.11
C LYS A 470 -33.65 -27.58 36.99
N GLU A 471 -32.47 -27.38 37.57
CA GLU A 471 -31.76 -28.43 38.32
C GLU A 471 -31.73 -28.25 39.86
N GLU A 472 -32.21 -27.15 40.46
CA GLU A 472 -32.37 -27.07 41.91
C GLU A 472 -33.62 -27.79 42.44
N ARG A 473 -34.40 -28.44 41.56
CA ARG A 473 -35.66 -29.15 41.90
C ARG A 473 -35.68 -30.64 41.56
N ALA A 474 -34.53 -31.28 41.31
CA ALA A 474 -34.47 -32.75 41.10
C ALA A 474 -33.69 -33.43 42.22
#